data_89b9fb762e4aff1fe4f0499a861c6bc7
#
_entry.id   89b9fb762e4aff1fe4f0499a861c6bc7
#
_cell.length_a   1.000
_cell.length_b   1.000
_cell.length_c   1.000
_cell.angle_alpha   90.00
_cell.angle_beta   90.00
_cell.angle_gamma   90.00
#
_symmetry.space_group_name_H-M   'P 1'
#
loop_
_entity.id
_entity.type
_entity.pdbx_description
1 polymer ?
#
loop_
_entity_poly.entity_id
_entity_poly.type
_entity_poly.pdbx_seq_one_letter_code
_entity_poly.pdbx_strand_id
1 'polypeptide(L)'
;MKIDLFKVAAFYSFIGLSDLLQLKREFTEFLKNQDIRGTVLIASEGINGTLAGNESSINEFKIFLKSKNLYEAKNFKTSHCECDPFPRLKIKLKDEIVTIGNKLVDPKKIVGKYIPPEDWNQFVADEEVMVLDTRNTYEYSIGSFKNAIQPGTTNFREFPEWLDRVKASGLDKNKKVAMFCTGGIRCEKASSLMRSEGFENIYHLQGGILNYLEKINEEDSLWEGECFVFDDRVAINHKLQVGSYDICHGCRMPITESDKNSEHYERGISCPNCFNKKTLDQKKRYAERQKQVDLAKLRNEKHIGSNFASNKR
;
A
#
# COMPACT_ATOMS: atom_id res chain seq x y z
N MET A 1 8.58 30.62 7.79
CA MET A 1 7.25 30.11 7.41
C MET A 1 7.15 28.69 7.95
N LYS A 2 6.15 28.37 8.78
CA LYS A 2 5.86 26.96 9.09
C LYS A 2 5.31 26.32 7.81
N ILE A 3 6.00 25.33 7.29
CA ILE A 3 5.46 24.48 6.24
C ILE A 3 4.35 23.65 6.89
N ASP A 4 3.11 23.83 6.44
CA ASP A 4 2.00 22.99 6.89
C ASP A 4 2.19 21.58 6.30
N LEU A 5 2.67 20.66 7.14
CA LEU A 5 2.86 19.27 6.74
C LEU A 5 1.50 18.54 6.68
N PHE A 6 1.28 17.82 5.61
CA PHE A 6 0.18 16.85 5.55
C PHE A 6 0.50 15.63 6.41
N LYS A 7 -0.44 15.25 7.26
CA LYS A 7 -0.40 13.98 7.98
C LYS A 7 -1.06 12.91 7.13
N VAL A 8 -0.34 11.83 6.87
CA VAL A 8 -0.83 10.66 6.12
C VAL A 8 -1.13 9.55 7.11
N ALA A 9 -2.34 8.99 7.05
CA ALA A 9 -2.77 7.87 7.89
C ALA A 9 -3.09 6.65 7.02
N ALA A 10 -2.34 5.56 7.18
CA ALA A 10 -2.64 4.25 6.62
C ALA A 10 -3.27 3.37 7.71
N PHE A 11 -4.39 2.73 7.41
CA PHE A 11 -5.16 1.97 8.40
C PHE A 11 -5.90 0.80 7.77
N TYR A 12 -6.15 -0.23 8.57
CA TYR A 12 -7.08 -1.30 8.26
C TYR A 12 -7.66 -1.92 9.53
N SER A 13 -8.81 -2.58 9.39
CA SER A 13 -9.39 -3.40 10.44
C SER A 13 -10.18 -4.55 9.80
N PHE A 14 -9.91 -5.78 10.23
CA PHE A 14 -10.69 -6.96 9.87
C PHE A 14 -11.80 -7.17 10.89
N ILE A 15 -12.99 -6.71 10.56
CA ILE A 15 -14.20 -6.81 11.39
C ILE A 15 -15.41 -7.10 10.50
N GLY A 16 -16.34 -7.94 10.98
CA GLY A 16 -17.58 -8.23 10.25
C GLY A 16 -18.47 -7.01 10.15
N LEU A 17 -18.81 -6.60 8.92
CA LEU A 17 -19.67 -5.47 8.62
C LEU A 17 -20.90 -5.94 7.83
N SER A 18 -22.09 -5.51 8.24
CA SER A 18 -23.36 -5.92 7.62
C SER A 18 -23.94 -4.85 6.69
N ASP A 19 -24.05 -3.61 7.13
CA ASP A 19 -24.62 -2.52 6.32
C ASP A 19 -23.52 -1.64 5.70
N LEU A 20 -22.95 -2.13 4.60
CA LEU A 20 -21.85 -1.45 3.90
C LEU A 20 -22.31 -0.13 3.24
N LEU A 21 -23.57 -0.05 2.81
CA LEU A 21 -24.12 1.16 2.18
C LEU A 21 -24.30 2.27 3.21
N GLN A 22 -24.81 1.93 4.39
CA GLN A 22 -24.95 2.89 5.49
C GLN A 22 -23.56 3.36 5.95
N LEU A 23 -22.62 2.45 6.17
CA LEU A 23 -21.27 2.80 6.57
C LEU A 23 -20.58 3.69 5.53
N LYS A 24 -20.75 3.40 4.24
CA LYS A 24 -20.21 4.27 3.18
C LYS A 24 -20.82 5.68 3.23
N ARG A 25 -22.14 5.81 3.50
CA ARG A 25 -22.79 7.13 3.67
C ARG A 25 -22.19 7.90 4.84
N GLU A 26 -22.01 7.26 5.99
CA GLU A 26 -21.43 7.86 7.18
C GLU A 26 -19.98 8.32 6.97
N PHE A 27 -19.15 7.49 6.32
CA PHE A 27 -17.79 7.90 5.92
C PHE A 27 -17.81 9.09 4.94
N THR A 28 -18.74 9.08 3.98
CA THR A 28 -18.86 10.15 2.99
C THR A 28 -19.28 11.47 3.65
N GLU A 29 -20.25 11.43 4.54
CA GLU A 29 -20.75 12.60 5.26
C GLU A 29 -19.67 13.18 6.18
N PHE A 30 -19.02 12.33 6.97
CA PHE A 30 -17.92 12.75 7.84
C PHE A 30 -16.76 13.38 7.04
N LEU A 31 -16.25 12.67 6.03
CA LEU A 31 -15.05 13.09 5.28
C LEU A 31 -15.32 14.26 4.31
N LYS A 32 -16.58 14.49 3.87
CA LYS A 32 -16.92 15.60 2.99
C LYS A 32 -16.66 16.97 3.63
N ASN A 33 -16.79 17.06 4.96
CA ASN A 33 -16.62 18.29 5.72
C ASN A 33 -15.19 18.48 6.23
N GLN A 34 -14.30 17.52 5.93
CA GLN A 34 -12.89 17.55 6.31
C GLN A 34 -12.03 17.83 5.08
N ASP A 35 -10.92 18.57 5.25
CA ASP A 35 -9.90 18.69 4.20
C ASP A 35 -9.02 17.44 4.17
N ILE A 36 -9.65 16.31 3.80
CA ILE A 36 -9.03 14.98 3.75
C ILE A 36 -9.15 14.43 2.33
N ARG A 37 -8.07 13.86 1.82
CA ARG A 37 -8.02 13.13 0.55
C ARG A 37 -7.45 11.75 0.74
N GLY A 38 -7.63 10.89 -0.26
CA GLY A 38 -7.15 9.52 -0.20
C GLY A 38 -8.19 8.49 -0.58
N THR A 39 -8.02 7.25 -0.14
CA THR A 39 -8.92 6.16 -0.49
C THR A 39 -9.30 5.36 0.75
N VAL A 40 -10.60 5.09 0.90
CA VAL A 40 -11.15 4.12 1.85
C VAL A 40 -11.83 3.00 1.08
N LEU A 41 -11.47 1.78 1.37
CA LEU A 41 -12.12 0.56 0.91
C LEU A 41 -12.96 -0.01 2.05
N ILE A 42 -14.20 -0.38 1.76
CA ILE A 42 -15.15 -0.97 2.71
C ILE A 42 -15.65 -2.28 2.10
N ALA A 43 -15.58 -3.37 2.86
CA ALA A 43 -16.11 -4.68 2.49
C ALA A 43 -16.76 -5.35 3.71
N SER A 44 -17.46 -6.46 3.50
CA SER A 44 -18.06 -7.23 4.60
C SER A 44 -17.06 -7.76 5.63
N GLU A 45 -15.79 -7.88 5.25
CA GLU A 45 -14.70 -8.31 6.11
C GLU A 45 -14.01 -7.18 6.89
N GLY A 46 -14.31 -5.89 6.58
CA GLY A 46 -13.70 -4.76 7.26
C GLY A 46 -13.48 -3.52 6.42
N ILE A 47 -12.48 -2.73 6.82
CA ILE A 47 -12.06 -1.49 6.15
C ILE A 47 -10.55 -1.50 5.89
N ASN A 48 -10.12 -0.77 4.84
CA ASN A 48 -8.73 -0.49 4.53
C ASN A 48 -8.61 0.87 3.84
N GLY A 49 -7.59 1.64 4.17
CA GLY A 49 -7.41 2.92 3.51
C GLY A 49 -6.11 3.62 3.81
N THR A 50 -5.86 4.64 2.99
CA THR A 50 -4.85 5.65 3.25
C THR A 50 -5.48 7.02 2.97
N LEU A 51 -5.39 7.91 3.95
CA LEU A 51 -5.92 9.27 3.90
C LEU A 51 -4.83 10.26 4.28
N ALA A 52 -4.90 11.47 3.72
CA ALA A 52 -4.04 12.58 4.09
C ALA A 52 -4.86 13.85 4.30
N GLY A 53 -4.46 14.64 5.27
CA GLY A 53 -5.06 15.91 5.64
C GLY A 53 -4.19 16.65 6.67
N ASN A 54 -4.69 17.73 7.20
CA ASN A 54 -4.02 18.39 8.31
C ASN A 54 -4.08 17.52 9.60
N GLU A 55 -3.28 17.88 10.60
CA GLU A 55 -3.15 17.14 11.86
C GLU A 55 -4.51 16.97 12.58
N SER A 56 -5.32 18.04 12.64
CA SER A 56 -6.63 18.04 13.32
C SER A 56 -7.59 17.08 12.61
N SER A 57 -7.73 17.19 11.30
CA SER A 57 -8.65 16.38 10.49
C SER A 57 -8.33 14.88 10.61
N ILE A 58 -7.06 14.50 10.59
CA ILE A 58 -6.65 13.08 10.78
C ILE A 58 -6.92 12.60 12.20
N ASN A 59 -6.74 13.47 13.22
CA ASN A 59 -7.06 13.11 14.61
C ASN A 59 -8.59 12.96 14.81
N GLU A 60 -9.40 13.81 14.19
CA GLU A 60 -10.87 13.67 14.19
C GLU A 60 -11.31 12.39 13.47
N PHE A 61 -10.67 12.06 12.34
CA PHE A 61 -10.91 10.78 11.65
C PHE A 61 -10.57 9.57 12.55
N LYS A 62 -9.49 9.64 13.30
CA LYS A 62 -9.15 8.60 14.30
C LYS A 62 -10.24 8.45 15.36
N ILE A 63 -10.81 9.56 15.84
CA ILE A 63 -11.93 9.55 16.79
C ILE A 63 -13.18 8.95 16.14
N PHE A 64 -13.48 9.32 14.89
CA PHE A 64 -14.57 8.73 14.11
C PHE A 64 -14.42 7.21 13.97
N LEU A 65 -13.23 6.69 13.63
CA LEU A 65 -13.00 5.25 13.56
C LEU A 65 -13.24 4.57 14.93
N LYS A 66 -12.82 5.19 16.04
CA LYS A 66 -13.07 4.68 17.40
C LYS A 66 -14.56 4.62 17.72
N SER A 67 -15.33 5.65 17.37
CA SER A 67 -16.79 5.69 17.63
C SER A 67 -17.56 4.60 16.85
N LYS A 68 -16.97 4.09 15.76
CA LYS A 68 -17.50 3.00 14.94
C LYS A 68 -16.93 1.62 15.28
N ASN A 69 -16.09 1.50 16.29
CA ASN A 69 -15.33 0.29 16.64
C ASN A 69 -14.46 -0.25 15.48
N LEU A 70 -13.97 0.66 14.62
CA LEU A 70 -13.15 0.35 13.43
C LEU A 70 -11.67 0.69 13.63
N TYR A 71 -11.29 1.16 14.81
CA TYR A 71 -9.93 1.59 15.11
C TYR A 71 -9.13 0.49 15.80
N GLU A 72 -8.01 0.11 15.20
CA GLU A 72 -7.00 -0.75 15.81
C GLU A 72 -5.65 -0.03 15.83
N ALA A 73 -5.11 0.23 17.02
CA ALA A 73 -3.88 1.01 17.19
C ALA A 73 -2.68 0.41 16.45
N LYS A 74 -2.54 -0.92 16.46
CA LYS A 74 -1.46 -1.65 15.78
C LYS A 74 -1.50 -1.49 14.24
N ASN A 75 -2.70 -1.22 13.69
CA ASN A 75 -2.97 -1.15 12.26
C ASN A 75 -3.19 0.29 11.75
N PHE A 76 -3.00 1.31 12.62
CA PHE A 76 -3.13 2.71 12.27
C PHE A 76 -1.75 3.37 12.31
N LYS A 77 -1.16 3.64 11.14
CA LYS A 77 0.18 4.21 10.97
C LYS A 77 0.10 5.61 10.42
N THR A 78 0.94 6.50 10.91
CA THR A 78 1.00 7.87 10.43
C THR A 78 2.40 8.26 9.96
N SER A 79 2.45 9.11 8.96
CA SER A 79 3.67 9.75 8.46
C SER A 79 3.36 11.18 8.00
N HIS A 80 4.36 11.96 7.62
CA HIS A 80 4.17 13.33 7.18
C HIS A 80 4.80 13.54 5.80
N CYS A 81 4.28 14.52 5.06
CA CYS A 81 4.85 15.00 3.81
C CYS A 81 4.52 16.48 3.59
N GLU A 82 5.34 17.15 2.78
CA GLU A 82 5.21 18.58 2.50
C GLU A 82 4.09 18.93 1.53
N CYS A 83 3.64 17.98 0.73
CA CYS A 83 2.56 18.18 -0.24
C CYS A 83 1.49 17.11 -0.09
N ASP A 84 0.26 17.47 -0.51
CA ASP A 84 -0.88 16.56 -0.50
C ASP A 84 -0.63 15.38 -1.45
N PRO A 85 -0.52 14.14 -0.90
CA PRO A 85 -0.15 12.97 -1.69
C PRO A 85 -1.33 12.34 -2.44
N PHE A 86 -2.52 12.93 -2.37
CA PHE A 86 -3.71 12.42 -3.04
C PHE A 86 -4.46 13.48 -3.83
N PRO A 87 -4.83 13.23 -5.09
CA PRO A 87 -5.58 14.20 -5.89
C PRO A 87 -7.03 14.37 -5.47
N ARG A 88 -7.63 13.39 -4.77
CA ARG A 88 -9.06 13.39 -4.38
C ARG A 88 -9.38 12.35 -3.31
N LEU A 89 -10.55 12.51 -2.66
CA LEU A 89 -11.15 11.50 -1.79
C LEU A 89 -11.91 10.43 -2.61
N LYS A 90 -11.76 9.17 -2.22
CA LYS A 90 -12.50 8.01 -2.79
C LYS A 90 -12.96 7.09 -1.68
N ILE A 91 -14.24 6.78 -1.63
CA ILE A 91 -14.81 5.77 -0.73
C ILE A 91 -15.48 4.70 -1.60
N LYS A 92 -14.95 3.46 -1.55
CA LYS A 92 -15.34 2.38 -2.44
C LYS A 92 -15.82 1.17 -1.66
N LEU A 93 -16.96 0.62 -2.08
CA LEU A 93 -17.35 -0.74 -1.71
C LEU A 93 -16.57 -1.74 -2.54
N LYS A 94 -16.14 -2.82 -1.91
CA LYS A 94 -15.36 -3.91 -2.50
C LYS A 94 -15.83 -5.25 -1.94
N ASP A 95 -15.50 -6.35 -2.63
CA ASP A 95 -15.73 -7.69 -2.12
C ASP A 95 -14.74 -8.01 -0.98
N GLU A 96 -13.49 -7.52 -1.11
CA GLU A 96 -12.41 -7.69 -0.14
C GLU A 96 -11.66 -6.37 0.07
N ILE A 97 -11.23 -6.09 1.31
CA ILE A 97 -10.43 -4.89 1.62
C ILE A 97 -8.97 -5.01 1.15
N VAL A 98 -8.49 -6.23 0.98
CA VAL A 98 -7.28 -6.59 0.23
C VAL A 98 -7.55 -7.92 -0.47
N THR A 99 -7.47 -7.93 -1.80
CA THR A 99 -7.97 -9.06 -2.57
C THR A 99 -6.95 -10.19 -2.66
N ILE A 100 -7.27 -11.34 -2.07
CA ILE A 100 -6.55 -12.60 -2.25
C ILE A 100 -7.31 -13.57 -3.17
N GLY A 101 -8.64 -13.38 -3.33
CA GLY A 101 -9.47 -14.18 -4.22
C GLY A 101 -9.89 -15.55 -3.64
N ASN A 102 -9.65 -15.81 -2.36
CA ASN A 102 -10.03 -17.04 -1.69
C ASN A 102 -11.01 -16.75 -0.52
N LYS A 103 -12.26 -17.15 -0.67
CA LYS A 103 -13.34 -16.89 0.30
C LYS A 103 -13.20 -17.65 1.63
N LEU A 104 -12.34 -18.67 1.70
CA LEU A 104 -12.11 -19.45 2.92
C LEU A 104 -11.11 -18.75 3.86
N VAL A 105 -10.39 -17.73 3.37
CA VAL A 105 -9.43 -16.97 4.15
C VAL A 105 -10.14 -15.96 5.04
N ASP A 106 -10.06 -16.17 6.36
CA ASP A 106 -10.63 -15.27 7.36
C ASP A 106 -9.61 -15.00 8.49
N PRO A 107 -8.90 -13.87 8.42
CA PRO A 107 -7.90 -13.49 9.43
C PRO A 107 -8.46 -13.34 10.85
N LYS A 108 -9.78 -13.18 11.00
CA LYS A 108 -10.42 -13.11 12.33
C LYS A 108 -10.48 -14.47 13.02
N LYS A 109 -10.46 -15.57 12.24
CA LYS A 109 -10.51 -16.94 12.76
C LYS A 109 -9.13 -17.52 12.99
N ILE A 110 -8.24 -17.34 12.03
CA ILE A 110 -6.88 -17.87 12.08
C ILE A 110 -5.92 -16.93 11.37
N VAL A 111 -4.80 -16.63 12.01
CA VAL A 111 -3.76 -15.74 11.50
C VAL A 111 -2.39 -16.21 12.04
N GLY A 112 -1.30 -15.79 11.38
CA GLY A 112 0.05 -16.01 11.86
C GLY A 112 0.38 -15.25 13.15
N LYS A 113 1.46 -15.60 13.81
CA LYS A 113 1.94 -14.91 15.01
C LYS A 113 2.60 -13.58 14.62
N TYR A 114 2.31 -12.52 15.37
CA TYR A 114 2.94 -11.22 15.15
C TYR A 114 4.34 -11.18 15.76
N ILE A 115 5.29 -10.60 15.01
CA ILE A 115 6.63 -10.28 15.49
C ILE A 115 6.73 -8.75 15.54
N PRO A 116 6.99 -8.14 16.71
CA PRO A 116 7.28 -6.73 16.82
C PRO A 116 8.49 -6.33 15.97
N PRO A 117 8.58 -5.10 15.44
CA PRO A 117 9.76 -4.64 14.70
C PRO A 117 11.07 -4.81 15.47
N GLU A 118 11.03 -4.59 16.77
CA GLU A 118 12.19 -4.67 17.68
C GLU A 118 12.78 -6.09 17.74
N ASP A 119 11.93 -7.12 17.57
CA ASP A 119 12.35 -8.54 17.62
C ASP A 119 12.61 -9.10 16.21
N TRP A 120 12.24 -8.35 15.16
CA TRP A 120 12.26 -8.84 13.77
C TRP A 120 13.66 -9.26 13.33
N ASN A 121 14.66 -8.41 13.55
CA ASN A 121 16.04 -8.68 13.10
C ASN A 121 16.60 -9.95 13.72
N GLN A 122 16.40 -10.14 15.02
CA GLN A 122 16.83 -11.35 15.72
C GLN A 122 16.11 -12.59 15.20
N PHE A 123 14.80 -12.48 14.93
CA PHE A 123 14.01 -13.61 14.46
C PHE A 123 14.42 -14.07 13.06
N VAL A 124 14.64 -13.14 12.14
CA VAL A 124 15.00 -13.46 10.74
C VAL A 124 16.49 -13.77 10.54
N ALA A 125 17.33 -13.59 11.57
CA ALA A 125 18.73 -14.01 11.56
C ALA A 125 18.90 -15.53 11.68
N ASP A 126 17.87 -16.26 12.12
CA ASP A 126 17.85 -17.73 12.13
C ASP A 126 17.75 -18.23 10.67
N GLU A 127 18.79 -18.92 10.18
CA GLU A 127 18.86 -19.47 8.81
C GLU A 127 17.72 -20.45 8.49
N GLU A 128 17.11 -21.04 9.52
CA GLU A 128 15.94 -21.91 9.36
C GLU A 128 14.65 -21.12 9.07
N VAL A 129 14.65 -19.80 9.19
CA VAL A 129 13.50 -18.96 8.91
C VAL A 129 13.48 -18.56 7.43
N MET A 130 12.41 -18.91 6.73
CA MET A 130 12.13 -18.40 5.39
C MET A 130 11.51 -17.01 5.50
N VAL A 131 12.21 -15.98 5.04
CA VAL A 131 11.69 -14.61 4.98
C VAL A 131 10.94 -14.40 3.68
N LEU A 132 9.65 -14.02 3.75
CA LEU A 132 8.75 -13.98 2.60
C LEU A 132 8.17 -12.57 2.40
N ASP A 133 8.49 -11.95 1.27
CA ASP A 133 7.89 -10.68 0.84
C ASP A 133 6.57 -10.94 0.12
N THR A 134 5.44 -10.62 0.75
CA THR A 134 4.10 -10.83 0.16
C THR A 134 3.65 -9.69 -0.76
N ARG A 135 4.57 -8.76 -1.09
CA ARG A 135 4.30 -7.65 -2.00
C ARG A 135 4.46 -8.08 -3.46
N ASN A 136 4.08 -7.18 -4.34
CA ASN A 136 4.26 -7.38 -5.79
C ASN A 136 5.72 -7.15 -6.22
N THR A 137 6.10 -7.72 -7.36
CA THR A 137 7.47 -7.62 -7.89
C THR A 137 7.99 -6.18 -8.01
N TYR A 138 7.14 -5.23 -8.42
CA TYR A 138 7.54 -3.82 -8.55
C TYR A 138 7.78 -3.13 -7.21
N GLU A 139 7.15 -3.58 -6.13
CA GLU A 139 7.42 -3.07 -4.77
C GLU A 139 8.73 -3.65 -4.23
N TYR A 140 8.95 -4.95 -4.48
CA TYR A 140 10.19 -5.66 -4.13
C TYR A 140 11.40 -5.04 -4.83
N SER A 141 11.28 -4.68 -6.12
CA SER A 141 12.40 -4.18 -6.94
C SER A 141 13.03 -2.88 -6.45
N ILE A 142 12.34 -2.10 -5.62
CA ILE A 142 12.85 -0.84 -5.08
C ILE A 142 13.33 -0.95 -3.62
N GLY A 143 13.09 -2.08 -2.97
CA GLY A 143 13.60 -2.36 -1.65
C GLY A 143 12.90 -3.55 -1.01
N SER A 144 13.65 -4.30 -0.19
CA SER A 144 13.17 -5.47 0.54
C SER A 144 14.10 -5.78 1.71
N PHE A 145 13.72 -6.71 2.58
CA PHE A 145 14.65 -7.27 3.55
C PHE A 145 15.67 -8.17 2.85
N LYS A 146 16.90 -8.14 3.32
CA LYS A 146 17.97 -9.00 2.84
C LYS A 146 17.55 -10.47 2.88
N ASN A 147 17.85 -11.21 1.82
CA ASN A 147 17.51 -12.62 1.65
C ASN A 147 16.00 -12.96 1.63
N ALA A 148 15.12 -11.97 1.50
CA ALA A 148 13.69 -12.23 1.37
C ALA A 148 13.35 -12.89 0.03
N ILE A 149 12.51 -13.94 0.10
CA ILE A 149 11.96 -14.60 -1.08
C ILE A 149 10.74 -13.80 -1.56
N GLN A 150 10.70 -13.49 -2.86
CA GLN A 150 9.58 -12.84 -3.50
C GLN A 150 8.86 -13.86 -4.39
N PRO A 151 7.51 -14.03 -4.24
CA PRO A 151 6.72 -15.05 -4.95
C PRO A 151 6.64 -14.94 -6.48
N GLY A 152 7.20 -13.91 -7.11
CA GLY A 152 7.07 -13.64 -8.54
C GLY A 152 5.71 -13.05 -8.92
N THR A 153 4.92 -12.62 -7.94
CA THR A 153 3.56 -12.12 -8.15
C THR A 153 3.55 -10.67 -8.62
N THR A 154 2.69 -10.38 -9.58
CA THR A 154 2.43 -9.01 -10.08
C THR A 154 1.25 -8.36 -9.36
N ASN A 155 0.41 -9.18 -8.73
CA ASN A 155 -0.67 -8.77 -7.85
C ASN A 155 -0.92 -9.84 -6.76
N PHE A 156 -1.47 -9.43 -5.63
CA PHE A 156 -1.64 -10.30 -4.45
C PHE A 156 -2.63 -11.47 -4.67
N ARG A 157 -3.49 -11.40 -5.70
CA ARG A 157 -4.40 -12.50 -6.06
C ARG A 157 -3.67 -13.75 -6.57
N GLU A 158 -2.42 -13.60 -6.99
CA GLU A 158 -1.58 -14.71 -7.46
C GLU A 158 -0.92 -15.48 -6.30
N PHE A 159 -1.04 -14.98 -5.05
CA PHE A 159 -0.43 -15.60 -3.88
C PHE A 159 -0.94 -17.03 -3.61
N PRO A 160 -2.25 -17.37 -3.74
CA PRO A 160 -2.72 -18.74 -3.59
C PRO A 160 -2.09 -19.71 -4.60
N GLU A 161 -1.98 -19.32 -5.87
CA GLU A 161 -1.33 -20.14 -6.91
C GLU A 161 0.16 -20.35 -6.63
N TRP A 162 0.84 -19.32 -6.13
CA TRP A 162 2.22 -19.47 -5.68
C TRP A 162 2.33 -20.47 -4.53
N LEU A 163 1.45 -20.40 -3.54
CA LEU A 163 1.43 -21.33 -2.41
C LEU A 163 1.21 -22.76 -2.88
N ASP A 164 0.32 -22.98 -3.85
CA ASP A 164 0.07 -24.32 -4.42
C ASP A 164 1.31 -24.86 -5.12
N ARG A 165 2.05 -24.02 -5.88
CA ARG A 165 3.30 -24.40 -6.53
C ARG A 165 4.37 -24.82 -5.51
N VAL A 166 4.58 -24.05 -4.44
CA VAL A 166 5.62 -24.35 -3.45
C VAL A 166 5.25 -25.57 -2.58
N LYS A 167 3.97 -25.81 -2.32
CA LYS A 167 3.48 -27.06 -1.70
C LYS A 167 3.81 -28.27 -2.59
N ALA A 168 3.52 -28.17 -3.89
CA ALA A 168 3.82 -29.22 -4.85
C ALA A 168 5.33 -29.48 -4.99
N SER A 169 6.16 -28.47 -4.75
CA SER A 169 7.63 -28.58 -4.73
C SER A 169 8.18 -29.13 -3.40
N GLY A 170 7.33 -29.48 -2.44
CA GLY A 170 7.72 -30.11 -1.17
C GLY A 170 8.08 -29.13 -0.05
N LEU A 171 7.53 -27.90 -0.05
CA LEU A 171 7.73 -27.00 1.10
C LEU A 171 7.22 -27.65 2.39
N ASP A 172 8.12 -27.83 3.36
CA ASP A 172 7.79 -28.41 4.66
C ASP A 172 6.79 -27.52 5.42
N LYS A 173 5.70 -28.12 5.87
CA LYS A 173 4.67 -27.45 6.66
C LYS A 173 5.16 -26.99 8.04
N ASN A 174 6.23 -27.58 8.55
CA ASN A 174 6.87 -27.19 9.80
C ASN A 174 7.90 -26.05 9.62
N LYS A 175 8.23 -25.68 8.36
CA LYS A 175 9.16 -24.58 8.09
C LYS A 175 8.68 -23.30 8.77
N LYS A 176 9.58 -22.63 9.48
CA LYS A 176 9.31 -21.29 10.01
C LYS A 176 9.24 -20.30 8.85
N VAL A 177 8.14 -19.59 8.69
CA VAL A 177 7.95 -18.57 7.66
C VAL A 177 7.65 -17.23 8.31
N ALA A 178 8.52 -16.26 8.09
CA ALA A 178 8.37 -14.87 8.53
C ALA A 178 8.00 -14.00 7.34
N MET A 179 6.78 -13.48 7.31
CA MET A 179 6.30 -12.70 6.16
C MET A 179 6.11 -11.22 6.50
N PHE A 180 6.21 -10.38 5.47
CA PHE A 180 6.02 -8.95 5.61
C PHE A 180 5.32 -8.36 4.37
N CYS A 181 4.73 -7.18 4.54
CA CYS A 181 4.29 -6.29 3.47
C CYS A 181 4.35 -4.85 3.94
N THR A 182 3.92 -3.88 3.12
CA THR A 182 4.01 -2.45 3.43
C THR A 182 3.40 -2.10 4.79
N GLY A 183 2.12 -2.41 5.04
CA GLY A 183 1.41 -2.05 6.28
C GLY A 183 0.88 -3.22 7.11
N GLY A 184 1.16 -4.48 6.71
CA GLY A 184 0.71 -5.68 7.43
C GLY A 184 -0.53 -6.37 6.86
N ILE A 185 -1.42 -5.67 6.17
CA ILE A 185 -2.75 -6.17 5.75
C ILE A 185 -2.69 -7.42 4.84
N ARG A 186 -1.72 -7.49 3.90
CA ARG A 186 -1.58 -8.69 3.03
C ARG A 186 -1.12 -9.89 3.85
N CYS A 187 -0.26 -9.67 4.84
CA CYS A 187 0.23 -10.73 5.71
C CYS A 187 -0.88 -11.34 6.58
N GLU A 188 -1.89 -10.56 6.99
CA GLU A 188 -3.06 -11.10 7.68
C GLU A 188 -3.72 -12.21 6.84
N LYS A 189 -3.99 -11.95 5.55
CA LYS A 189 -4.61 -12.93 4.64
C LYS A 189 -3.65 -14.03 4.20
N ALA A 190 -2.40 -13.70 3.88
CA ALA A 190 -1.40 -14.69 3.46
C ALA A 190 -1.12 -15.70 4.58
N SER A 191 -0.95 -15.22 5.82
CA SER A 191 -0.74 -16.10 6.97
C SER A 191 -1.98 -16.93 7.30
N SER A 192 -3.18 -16.33 7.20
CA SER A 192 -4.44 -17.05 7.38
C SER A 192 -4.57 -18.19 6.36
N LEU A 193 -4.27 -17.95 5.08
CA LEU A 193 -4.28 -18.99 4.06
C LEU A 193 -3.28 -20.12 4.37
N MET A 194 -2.01 -19.77 4.64
CA MET A 194 -1.00 -20.78 4.95
C MET A 194 -1.36 -21.59 6.19
N ARG A 195 -1.88 -20.95 7.24
CA ARG A 195 -2.37 -21.63 8.44
C ARG A 195 -3.52 -22.60 8.13
N SER A 196 -4.48 -22.19 7.28
CA SER A 196 -5.59 -23.07 6.87
C SER A 196 -5.15 -24.26 6.02
N GLU A 197 -4.00 -24.15 5.34
CA GLU A 197 -3.36 -25.21 4.56
C GLU A 197 -2.45 -26.15 5.40
N GLY A 198 -2.41 -25.90 6.73
CA GLY A 198 -1.71 -26.74 7.69
C GLY A 198 -0.25 -26.39 7.94
N PHE A 199 0.19 -25.18 7.55
CA PHE A 199 1.50 -24.66 7.97
C PHE A 199 1.41 -24.16 9.41
N GLU A 200 2.27 -24.63 10.31
CA GLU A 200 2.15 -24.37 11.75
C GLU A 200 2.94 -23.14 12.20
N ASN A 201 4.11 -22.93 11.63
CA ASN A 201 5.08 -21.92 12.09
C ASN A 201 5.06 -20.67 11.21
N ILE A 202 3.90 -19.99 11.17
CA ILE A 202 3.70 -18.80 10.36
C ILE A 202 3.71 -17.56 11.23
N TYR A 203 4.60 -16.62 10.87
CA TYR A 203 4.85 -15.36 11.55
C TYR A 203 4.76 -14.18 10.58
N HIS A 204 4.45 -13.00 11.07
CA HIS A 204 4.49 -11.80 10.24
C HIS A 204 4.86 -10.53 11.02
N LEU A 205 5.51 -9.60 10.33
CA LEU A 205 5.97 -8.34 10.88
C LEU A 205 4.79 -7.45 11.28
N GLN A 206 4.69 -7.14 12.57
CA GLN A 206 3.61 -6.32 13.12
C GLN A 206 3.63 -4.89 12.58
N GLY A 207 2.55 -4.50 11.89
CA GLY A 207 2.43 -3.18 11.28
C GLY A 207 3.26 -3.01 10.00
N GLY A 208 3.89 -4.10 9.52
CA GLY A 208 4.62 -4.17 8.27
C GLY A 208 5.89 -3.31 8.23
N ILE A 209 6.39 -3.08 7.02
CA ILE A 209 7.61 -2.31 6.75
C ILE A 209 7.50 -0.88 7.32
N LEU A 210 6.32 -0.24 7.22
CA LEU A 210 6.12 1.10 7.75
C LEU A 210 6.44 1.20 9.26
N ASN A 211 6.01 0.21 10.04
CA ASN A 211 6.30 0.16 11.47
C ASN A 211 7.78 -0.13 11.75
N TYR A 212 8.40 -0.95 10.92
CA TYR A 212 9.81 -1.28 11.03
C TYR A 212 10.69 -0.05 10.73
N LEU A 213 10.46 0.64 9.62
CA LEU A 213 11.21 1.85 9.23
C LEU A 213 11.01 3.04 10.17
N GLU A 214 9.87 3.07 10.90
CA GLU A 214 9.61 4.07 11.94
C GLU A 214 10.43 3.81 13.21
N LYS A 215 10.57 2.53 13.62
CA LYS A 215 11.09 2.14 14.93
C LYS A 215 12.56 1.74 14.93
N ILE A 216 13.03 1.12 13.84
CA ILE A 216 14.41 0.62 13.75
C ILE A 216 15.27 1.70 13.12
N ASN A 217 16.40 2.01 13.75
CA ASN A 217 17.36 2.95 13.20
C ASN A 217 17.99 2.39 11.92
N GLU A 218 18.42 3.28 11.03
CA GLU A 218 19.00 2.91 9.74
C GLU A 218 20.25 2.04 9.88
N GLU A 219 21.09 2.31 10.87
CA GLU A 219 22.31 1.56 11.20
C GLU A 219 22.05 0.12 11.65
N ASP A 220 20.89 -0.15 12.25
CA ASP A 220 20.48 -1.48 12.74
C ASP A 220 19.57 -2.20 11.73
N SER A 221 19.23 -1.55 10.63
CA SER A 221 18.20 -2.02 9.70
C SER A 221 18.69 -3.13 8.79
N LEU A 222 17.89 -4.18 8.65
CA LEU A 222 18.05 -5.22 7.61
C LEU A 222 17.28 -4.89 6.33
N TRP A 223 16.60 -3.72 6.28
CA TRP A 223 15.91 -3.25 5.10
C TRP A 223 16.88 -2.61 4.12
N GLU A 224 16.82 -3.03 2.86
CA GLU A 224 17.63 -2.48 1.76
C GLU A 224 16.72 -1.74 0.78
N GLY A 225 17.09 -0.51 0.38
CA GLY A 225 16.34 0.32 -0.55
C GLY A 225 15.18 1.09 0.08
N GLU A 226 14.14 1.40 -0.70
CA GLU A 226 12.99 2.20 -0.31
C GLU A 226 11.71 1.38 -0.27
N CYS A 227 10.73 1.80 0.53
CA CYS A 227 9.44 1.13 0.64
C CYS A 227 8.41 1.81 -0.26
N PHE A 228 7.87 1.06 -1.25
CA PHE A 228 6.79 1.55 -2.11
C PHE A 228 5.53 1.86 -1.30
N VAL A 229 4.92 3.02 -1.57
CA VAL A 229 3.63 3.45 -1.04
C VAL A 229 2.64 3.78 -2.16
N PHE A 230 1.34 3.65 -1.89
CA PHE A 230 0.29 3.77 -2.92
C PHE A 230 -0.28 5.20 -3.02
N ASP A 231 0.57 6.21 -2.90
CA ASP A 231 0.23 7.62 -3.04
C ASP A 231 1.30 8.36 -3.87
N ASP A 232 1.14 9.67 -4.06
CA ASP A 232 2.01 10.45 -4.93
C ASP A 232 3.46 10.61 -4.39
N ARG A 233 3.77 10.13 -3.17
CA ARG A 233 5.15 10.02 -2.67
C ARG A 233 5.94 8.89 -3.33
N VAL A 234 5.23 7.89 -3.88
CA VAL A 234 5.75 6.68 -4.56
C VAL A 234 6.55 5.75 -3.65
N ALA A 235 7.57 6.26 -2.96
CA ALA A 235 8.42 5.50 -2.04
C ALA A 235 8.81 6.33 -0.81
N ILE A 236 9.11 5.64 0.27
CA ILE A 236 9.61 6.23 1.52
C ILE A 236 10.81 5.45 2.04
N ASN A 237 11.67 6.13 2.75
CA ASN A 237 12.86 5.58 3.40
C ASN A 237 12.68 5.45 4.93
N HIS A 238 13.79 5.28 5.65
CA HIS A 238 13.80 5.31 7.12
C HIS A 238 13.22 6.63 7.66
N LYS A 239 12.61 6.55 8.87
CA LYS A 239 11.84 7.66 9.48
C LYS A 239 10.66 8.13 8.63
N LEU A 240 10.21 7.31 7.67
CA LEU A 240 9.05 7.53 6.80
C LEU A 240 9.15 8.82 5.96
N GLN A 241 10.37 9.24 5.63
CA GLN A 241 10.62 10.38 4.74
C GLN A 241 10.35 10.01 3.29
N VAL A 242 10.02 11.00 2.46
CA VAL A 242 9.82 10.81 1.00
C VAL A 242 11.13 10.34 0.36
N GLY A 243 11.04 9.29 -0.42
CA GLY A 243 12.18 8.67 -1.11
C GLY A 243 12.55 9.36 -2.42
N SER A 244 13.37 8.66 -3.21
CA SER A 244 13.95 9.19 -4.46
C SER A 244 13.19 8.78 -5.72
N TYR A 245 12.23 7.85 -5.62
CA TYR A 245 11.49 7.34 -6.76
C TYR A 245 10.34 8.26 -7.18
N ASP A 246 10.09 8.29 -8.49
CA ASP A 246 8.91 8.87 -9.10
C ASP A 246 8.04 7.77 -9.73
N ILE A 247 6.86 8.11 -10.25
CA ILE A 247 5.97 7.13 -10.87
C ILE A 247 5.83 7.34 -12.37
N CYS A 248 5.99 6.30 -13.16
CA CYS A 248 5.65 6.33 -14.58
C CYS A 248 4.12 6.38 -14.75
N HIS A 249 3.57 7.49 -15.21
CA HIS A 249 2.12 7.61 -15.44
C HIS A 249 1.58 6.76 -16.61
N GLY A 250 2.46 6.14 -17.41
CA GLY A 250 2.09 5.19 -18.47
C GLY A 250 1.84 3.77 -17.96
N CYS A 251 2.67 3.27 -17.02
CA CYS A 251 2.55 1.90 -16.52
C CYS A 251 2.41 1.78 -15.00
N ARG A 252 2.55 2.87 -14.26
CA ARG A 252 2.48 2.92 -12.79
C ARG A 252 3.62 2.22 -12.05
N MET A 253 4.71 1.93 -12.74
CA MET A 253 5.93 1.42 -12.13
C MET A 253 6.74 2.57 -11.52
N PRO A 254 7.45 2.33 -10.39
CA PRO A 254 8.43 3.29 -9.88
C PRO A 254 9.56 3.48 -10.90
N ILE A 255 10.07 4.69 -10.98
CA ILE A 255 11.17 5.09 -11.88
C ILE A 255 12.17 5.96 -11.13
N THR A 256 13.43 5.81 -11.51
CA THR A 256 14.56 6.60 -10.99
C THR A 256 14.84 7.83 -11.86
N GLU A 257 15.72 8.71 -11.41
CA GLU A 257 16.25 9.79 -12.25
C GLU A 257 17.01 9.25 -13.48
N SER A 258 17.70 8.10 -13.34
CA SER A 258 18.35 7.42 -14.46
C SER A 258 17.34 6.97 -15.52
N ASP A 259 16.18 6.44 -15.09
CA ASP A 259 15.11 6.07 -16.02
C ASP A 259 14.55 7.28 -16.78
N LYS A 260 14.49 8.44 -16.13
CA LYS A 260 14.02 9.69 -16.75
C LYS A 260 15.01 10.25 -17.78
N ASN A 261 16.29 9.91 -17.66
CA ASN A 261 17.34 10.30 -18.63
C ASN A 261 17.42 9.35 -19.82
N SER A 262 16.64 8.26 -19.84
CA SER A 262 16.62 7.29 -20.94
C SER A 262 15.88 7.85 -22.16
N GLU A 263 16.36 7.50 -23.38
CA GLU A 263 15.66 7.76 -24.65
C GLU A 263 14.25 7.16 -24.74
N HIS A 264 13.95 6.17 -23.89
CA HIS A 264 12.65 5.52 -23.78
C HIS A 264 11.71 6.22 -22.80
N TYR A 265 12.17 7.27 -22.13
CA TYR A 265 11.34 8.03 -21.22
C TYR A 265 10.66 9.20 -21.93
N GLU A 266 9.35 9.21 -21.83
CA GLU A 266 8.53 10.34 -22.26
C GLU A 266 7.52 10.63 -21.13
N ARG A 267 7.63 11.85 -20.56
CA ARG A 267 6.84 12.24 -19.39
C ARG A 267 5.34 12.01 -19.60
N GLY A 268 4.74 11.27 -18.70
CA GLY A 268 3.30 10.94 -18.73
C GLY A 268 2.93 9.82 -19.70
N ILE A 269 3.84 9.35 -20.56
CA ILE A 269 3.57 8.43 -21.65
C ILE A 269 4.28 7.09 -21.46
N SER A 270 5.60 7.09 -21.31
CA SER A 270 6.40 5.86 -21.22
C SER A 270 7.63 6.00 -20.33
N CYS A 271 8.19 4.86 -19.93
CA CYS A 271 9.49 4.71 -19.31
C CYS A 271 10.19 3.49 -19.91
N PRO A 272 11.48 3.22 -19.61
CA PRO A 272 12.20 2.07 -20.14
C PRO A 272 11.46 0.74 -19.96
N ASN A 273 10.78 0.56 -18.83
CA ASN A 273 10.03 -0.67 -18.55
C ASN A 273 8.80 -0.87 -19.47
N CYS A 274 8.15 0.19 -19.94
CA CYS A 274 6.90 0.08 -20.71
C CYS A 274 6.95 0.59 -22.15
N PHE A 275 8.05 1.18 -22.58
CA PHE A 275 8.19 1.78 -23.90
C PHE A 275 7.79 0.82 -25.05
N ASN A 276 8.30 -0.42 -25.01
CA ASN A 276 8.01 -1.45 -26.00
C ASN A 276 6.72 -2.25 -25.72
N LYS A 277 6.08 -2.03 -24.57
CA LYS A 277 4.86 -2.77 -24.16
C LYS A 277 3.56 -2.01 -24.46
N LYS A 278 3.65 -0.75 -24.90
CA LYS A 278 2.48 0.10 -25.16
C LYS A 278 2.24 0.26 -26.65
N THR A 279 0.99 0.10 -27.05
CA THR A 279 0.58 0.36 -28.46
C THR A 279 0.65 1.84 -28.79
N LEU A 280 0.73 2.18 -30.07
CA LEU A 280 0.73 3.57 -30.54
C LEU A 280 -0.52 4.33 -30.06
N ASP A 281 -1.69 3.68 -30.07
CA ASP A 281 -2.94 4.30 -29.61
C ASP A 281 -2.96 4.54 -28.10
N GLN A 282 -2.33 3.64 -27.31
CA GLN A 282 -2.16 3.90 -25.87
C GLN A 282 -1.24 5.10 -25.64
N LYS A 283 -0.12 5.19 -26.36
CA LYS A 283 0.82 6.32 -26.28
C LYS A 283 0.13 7.63 -26.66
N LYS A 284 -0.64 7.67 -27.76
CA LYS A 284 -1.42 8.85 -28.17
C LYS A 284 -2.39 9.31 -27.08
N ARG A 285 -3.16 8.39 -26.49
CA ARG A 285 -4.09 8.71 -25.38
C ARG A 285 -3.36 9.24 -24.15
N TYR A 286 -2.18 8.70 -23.83
CA TYR A 286 -1.37 9.17 -22.71
C TYR A 286 -0.80 10.55 -22.99
N ALA A 287 -0.35 10.83 -24.22
CA ALA A 287 0.12 12.13 -24.66
C ALA A 287 -0.98 13.20 -24.52
N GLU A 288 -2.21 12.89 -24.99
CA GLU A 288 -3.32 13.82 -24.87
C GLU A 288 -3.67 14.10 -23.40
N ARG A 289 -3.70 13.06 -22.54
CA ARG A 289 -3.89 13.24 -21.09
C ARG A 289 -2.78 14.14 -20.51
N GLN A 290 -1.51 13.90 -20.87
CA GLN A 290 -0.40 14.70 -20.36
C GLN A 290 -0.52 16.16 -20.79
N LYS A 291 -0.88 16.41 -22.05
CA LYS A 291 -1.14 17.75 -22.57
C LYS A 291 -2.22 18.48 -21.75
N GLN A 292 -3.31 17.80 -21.41
CA GLN A 292 -4.38 18.40 -20.58
C GLN A 292 -3.89 18.71 -19.15
N VAL A 293 -3.05 17.87 -18.57
CA VAL A 293 -2.41 18.12 -17.27
C VAL A 293 -1.51 19.36 -17.34
N ASP A 294 -0.71 19.48 -18.39
CA ASP A 294 0.20 20.63 -18.56
C ASP A 294 -0.55 21.94 -18.81
N LEU A 295 -1.60 21.92 -19.62
CA LEU A 295 -2.50 23.06 -19.84
C LEU A 295 -3.20 23.51 -18.54
N ALA A 296 -3.66 22.58 -17.72
CA ALA A 296 -4.25 22.91 -16.43
C ALA A 296 -3.21 23.55 -15.48
N LYS A 297 -1.98 23.01 -15.46
CA LYS A 297 -0.89 23.57 -14.66
C LYS A 297 -0.55 25.01 -15.08
N LEU A 298 -0.54 25.32 -16.38
CA LEU A 298 -0.33 26.69 -16.89
C LEU A 298 -1.44 27.65 -16.43
N ARG A 299 -2.64 27.17 -16.20
CA ARG A 299 -3.78 27.94 -15.66
C ARG A 299 -3.87 27.97 -14.14
N ASN A 300 -2.87 27.42 -13.43
CA ASN A 300 -2.91 27.18 -11.99
C ASN A 300 -4.12 26.35 -11.53
N GLU A 301 -4.61 25.43 -12.37
CA GLU A 301 -5.74 24.53 -12.10
C GLU A 301 -5.23 23.11 -11.88
N LYS A 302 -5.98 22.32 -11.08
CA LYS A 302 -5.75 20.87 -10.95
C LYS A 302 -6.58 20.15 -12.02
N HIS A 303 -5.95 19.48 -13.00
CA HIS A 303 -6.67 18.65 -13.98
C HIS A 303 -7.16 17.33 -13.36
N ILE A 304 -6.29 16.65 -12.61
CA ILE A 304 -6.63 15.39 -11.94
C ILE A 304 -7.22 15.72 -10.56
N GLY A 305 -8.47 15.25 -10.31
CA GLY A 305 -9.15 15.47 -9.03
C GLY A 305 -10.03 16.73 -8.97
N SER A 306 -10.07 17.57 -10.02
CA SER A 306 -11.04 18.66 -10.12
C SER A 306 -12.47 18.08 -10.25
N ASN A 307 -13.41 18.64 -9.49
CA ASN A 307 -14.82 18.37 -9.68
C ASN A 307 -15.28 19.14 -10.92
N PHE A 308 -15.55 18.46 -12.04
CA PHE A 308 -16.11 19.06 -13.26
C PHE A 308 -17.48 19.73 -13.06
N ALA A 309 -18.11 19.57 -11.89
CA ALA A 309 -19.42 20.14 -11.57
C ALA A 309 -19.40 21.65 -11.25
N SER A 310 -18.23 22.27 -11.01
CA SER A 310 -18.17 23.69 -10.61
C SER A 310 -17.91 24.67 -11.75
N ASN A 311 -17.67 24.23 -12.98
CA ASN A 311 -17.37 25.10 -14.14
C ASN A 311 -18.50 25.20 -15.18
N LYS A 312 -19.76 24.97 -14.78
CA LYS A 312 -20.91 25.43 -15.58
C LYS A 312 -21.52 26.64 -14.90
N ARG A 313 -20.94 27.82 -15.16
CA ARG A 313 -21.57 29.12 -15.11
C ARG A 313 -21.35 29.84 -16.43
#